data_364279f2138ade6b54d8a52af3318518
#
_entry.id   364279f2138ade6b54d8a52af3318518
#
_cell.length_a   1.000
_cell.length_b   1.000
_cell.length_c   1.000
_cell.angle_alpha   90.00
_cell.angle_beta   90.00
_cell.angle_gamma   90.00
#
_symmetry.space_group_name_H-M   'P 1'
#
loop_
_entity.id
_entity.type
_entity.pdbx_description
1 polymer ?
#
loop_
_entity_poly.entity_id
_entity_poly.type
_entity_poly.pdbx_seq_one_letter_code
_entity_poly.pdbx_strand_id
1 'polypeptide(L)'
;MTAMTLQSISSSDIASVRQSHPQAFGSTVSTFTRWAIWLSVIFYVIGSLYYFEVYRLLDASGRALNLIAAFFIWEDMGEWQYRQIYIGIAQTLGMAFLGTLLGTLMALFIGFFAARTTMPFVVVRQIVRRILDILRGVDQLVWGLVFVRAVGLGPLAGVLAIAVSDTGTLSKLYSEALENVDRKQVEGIRSTGAGPLKIARYGYLPQVLPIFISQSLYFFESSTRSATILGLVGAGGIGMIIIERFRANLFDQVAFVVLNVLVCIFVIDWLSKKIRARLIGETSH
;
A
#
# COMPACT_ATOMS: atom_id res chain seq x y z
N MET A 1 43.46 32.60 -28.47
CA MET A 1 42.08 33.05 -28.13
C MET A 1 41.49 33.66 -29.39
N THR A 2 40.80 32.83 -30.18
CA THR A 2 40.20 33.22 -31.47
C THR A 2 38.75 33.57 -31.21
N ALA A 3 38.41 34.87 -31.33
CA ALA A 3 37.05 35.36 -31.23
C ALA A 3 36.23 34.80 -32.41
N MET A 4 35.28 33.92 -32.14
CA MET A 4 34.30 33.48 -33.11
C MET A 4 33.32 34.63 -33.36
N THR A 5 33.51 35.31 -34.49
CA THR A 5 32.60 36.35 -34.99
C THR A 5 31.26 35.65 -35.30
N LEU A 6 30.25 36.02 -34.53
CA LEU A 6 28.86 35.68 -34.83
C LEU A 6 28.47 36.39 -36.14
N GLN A 7 28.57 35.67 -37.28
CA GLN A 7 28.01 36.13 -38.53
C GLN A 7 26.52 36.33 -38.36
N SER A 8 26.03 37.53 -38.57
CA SER A 8 24.59 37.84 -38.59
C SER A 8 23.95 37.04 -39.70
N ILE A 9 23.16 36.06 -39.34
CA ILE A 9 22.41 35.23 -40.28
C ILE A 9 21.48 36.14 -41.07
N SER A 10 21.70 36.23 -42.37
CA SER A 10 20.87 37.06 -43.25
C SER A 10 19.46 36.44 -43.40
N SER A 11 18.46 37.31 -43.61
CA SER A 11 17.10 36.88 -43.90
C SER A 11 16.99 36.01 -45.18
N SER A 12 17.94 36.21 -46.11
CA SER A 12 18.09 35.38 -47.32
C SER A 12 18.57 33.95 -46.99
N ASP A 13 19.47 33.79 -46.01
CA ASP A 13 19.94 32.45 -45.59
C ASP A 13 18.87 31.68 -44.88
N ILE A 14 18.03 32.33 -44.09
CA ILE A 14 16.87 31.70 -43.43
C ILE A 14 15.85 31.28 -44.51
N ALA A 15 15.63 32.06 -45.54
CA ALA A 15 14.69 31.72 -46.61
C ALA A 15 15.18 30.51 -47.44
N SER A 16 16.49 30.44 -47.74
CA SER A 16 17.08 29.32 -48.47
C SER A 16 17.06 28.00 -47.70
N VAL A 17 17.36 28.04 -46.39
CA VAL A 17 17.27 26.88 -45.48
C VAL A 17 15.81 26.43 -45.30
N ARG A 18 14.86 27.36 -45.28
CA ARG A 18 13.44 27.06 -45.22
C ARG A 18 12.91 26.38 -46.49
N GLN A 19 13.48 26.71 -47.64
CA GLN A 19 13.14 26.03 -48.92
C GLN A 19 13.78 24.66 -49.05
N SER A 20 15.02 24.48 -48.57
CA SER A 20 15.74 23.21 -48.64
C SER A 20 15.26 22.17 -47.62
N HIS A 21 14.68 22.61 -46.48
CA HIS A 21 14.19 21.73 -45.44
C HIS A 21 12.76 22.08 -44.97
N PRO A 22 11.76 21.97 -45.86
CA PRO A 22 10.37 22.36 -45.55
C PRO A 22 9.76 21.60 -44.38
N GLN A 23 10.25 20.36 -44.10
CA GLN A 23 9.77 19.56 -42.99
C GLN A 23 10.29 20.00 -41.61
N ALA A 24 11.40 20.74 -41.57
CA ALA A 24 11.96 21.27 -40.31
C ALA A 24 11.18 22.50 -39.77
N PHE A 25 10.47 23.21 -40.64
CA PHE A 25 9.68 24.36 -40.30
C PHE A 25 8.19 24.09 -40.28
N GLY A 26 7.74 23.15 -39.52
CA GLY A 26 6.37 22.75 -39.23
C GLY A 26 5.35 23.08 -40.33
N SER A 27 4.81 22.07 -41.00
CA SER A 27 3.77 22.27 -42.02
C SER A 27 2.52 22.88 -41.34
N THR A 28 1.74 23.69 -42.08
CA THR A 28 0.43 24.22 -41.66
C THR A 28 -0.51 23.09 -41.20
N VAL A 29 -0.36 21.89 -41.79
CA VAL A 29 -1.06 20.66 -41.39
C VAL A 29 -0.68 20.23 -39.98
N SER A 30 0.61 20.28 -39.60
CA SER A 30 1.04 19.89 -38.24
C SER A 30 0.59 20.89 -37.17
N THR A 31 0.40 22.14 -37.55
CA THR A 31 -0.15 23.17 -36.66
C THR A 31 -1.66 22.97 -36.48
N PHE A 32 -2.37 22.72 -37.55
CA PHE A 32 -3.81 22.42 -37.50
C PHE A 32 -4.11 21.15 -36.71
N THR A 33 -3.35 20.08 -36.93
CA THR A 33 -3.52 18.84 -36.15
C THR A 33 -3.21 19.05 -34.66
N ARG A 34 -2.22 19.84 -34.30
CA ARG A 34 -1.97 20.20 -32.89
C ARG A 34 -3.15 20.95 -32.27
N TRP A 35 -3.68 21.94 -32.95
CA TRP A 35 -4.86 22.67 -32.49
C TRP A 35 -6.10 21.77 -32.38
N ALA A 36 -6.31 20.88 -33.35
CA ALA A 36 -7.41 19.92 -33.33
C ALA A 36 -7.31 18.94 -32.15
N ILE A 37 -6.10 18.45 -31.86
CA ILE A 37 -5.83 17.60 -30.67
C ILE A 37 -6.13 18.38 -29.37
N TRP A 38 -5.63 19.62 -29.24
CA TRP A 38 -5.89 20.42 -28.06
C TRP A 38 -7.36 20.74 -27.86
N LEU A 39 -8.08 21.08 -28.93
CA LEU A 39 -9.52 21.29 -28.89
C LEU A 39 -10.27 20.01 -28.49
N SER A 40 -9.87 18.87 -29.02
CA SER A 40 -10.45 17.57 -28.65
C SER A 40 -10.21 17.24 -27.16
N VAL A 41 -9.01 17.49 -26.66
CA VAL A 41 -8.67 17.30 -25.23
C VAL A 41 -9.49 18.26 -24.35
N ILE A 42 -9.57 19.55 -24.72
CA ILE A 42 -10.36 20.53 -23.99
C ILE A 42 -11.84 20.14 -23.98
N PHE A 43 -12.38 19.73 -25.12
CA PHE A 43 -13.78 19.28 -25.21
C PHE A 43 -14.04 18.06 -24.36
N TYR A 44 -13.10 17.09 -24.37
CA TYR A 44 -13.18 15.89 -23.52
C TYR A 44 -13.14 16.25 -22.04
N VAL A 45 -12.22 17.15 -21.64
CA VAL A 45 -12.10 17.61 -20.23
C VAL A 45 -13.37 18.33 -19.79
N ILE A 46 -13.88 19.28 -20.60
CA ILE A 46 -15.11 20.01 -20.29
C ILE A 46 -16.30 19.04 -20.22
N GLY A 47 -16.42 18.13 -21.18
CA GLY A 47 -17.47 17.11 -21.19
C GLY A 47 -17.38 16.19 -19.96
N SER A 48 -16.17 15.80 -19.58
CA SER A 48 -15.90 15.02 -18.36
C SER A 48 -16.29 15.78 -17.09
N LEU A 49 -15.87 17.04 -16.97
CA LEU A 49 -16.24 17.90 -15.83
C LEU A 49 -17.76 18.09 -15.72
N TYR A 50 -18.44 18.24 -16.86
CA TYR A 50 -19.90 18.32 -16.89
C TYR A 50 -20.56 16.99 -16.54
N TYR A 51 -20.07 15.86 -17.10
CA TYR A 51 -20.59 14.52 -16.82
C TYR A 51 -20.45 14.12 -15.35
N PHE A 52 -19.30 14.44 -14.72
CA PHE A 52 -19.07 14.23 -13.28
C PHE A 52 -19.70 15.30 -12.39
N GLU A 53 -20.48 16.22 -12.95
CA GLU A 53 -21.21 17.27 -12.23
C GLU A 53 -20.30 18.09 -11.27
N VAL A 54 -19.07 18.33 -11.70
CA VAL A 54 -18.05 19.03 -10.88
C VAL A 54 -18.53 20.42 -10.45
N TYR A 55 -19.45 21.06 -11.19
CA TYR A 55 -20.08 22.32 -10.80
C TYR A 55 -20.81 22.23 -9.45
N ARG A 56 -21.28 21.04 -9.03
CA ARG A 56 -21.89 20.83 -7.70
C ARG A 56 -20.93 21.06 -6.56
N LEU A 57 -19.60 21.01 -6.81
CA LEU A 57 -18.60 21.36 -5.78
C LEU A 57 -18.71 22.83 -5.36
N LEU A 58 -19.15 23.71 -6.26
CA LEU A 58 -19.35 25.13 -5.94
C LEU A 58 -20.54 25.31 -4.99
N ASP A 59 -21.62 24.55 -5.18
CA ASP A 59 -22.80 24.56 -4.31
C ASP A 59 -22.53 23.81 -2.99
N ALA A 60 -21.62 22.82 -3.00
CA ALA A 60 -21.26 22.04 -1.84
C ALA A 60 -20.27 22.77 -0.90
N SER A 61 -19.61 23.83 -1.37
CA SER A 61 -18.56 24.53 -0.62
C SER A 61 -19.04 25.03 0.76
N GLY A 62 -20.22 25.59 0.84
CA GLY A 62 -20.84 26.07 2.11
C GLY A 62 -21.16 24.90 3.06
N ARG A 63 -21.67 23.80 2.52
CA ARG A 63 -21.97 22.58 3.32
C ARG A 63 -20.69 21.91 3.79
N ALA A 64 -19.66 21.86 2.95
CA ALA A 64 -18.36 21.30 3.31
C ALA A 64 -17.67 22.10 4.41
N LEU A 65 -17.75 23.44 4.38
CA LEU A 65 -17.22 24.29 5.45
C LEU A 65 -17.96 24.07 6.78
N ASN A 66 -19.28 23.92 6.77
CA ASN A 66 -20.06 23.62 7.96
C ASN A 66 -19.73 22.23 8.53
N LEU A 67 -19.54 21.22 7.66
CA LEU A 67 -19.07 19.89 8.06
C LEU A 67 -17.68 19.96 8.71
N ILE A 68 -16.74 20.67 8.08
CA ILE A 68 -15.39 20.88 8.63
C ILE A 68 -15.46 21.60 9.97
N ALA A 69 -16.29 22.64 10.10
CA ALA A 69 -16.50 23.34 11.36
C ALA A 69 -17.04 22.40 12.45
N ALA A 70 -18.00 21.53 12.13
CA ALA A 70 -18.56 20.54 13.05
C ALA A 70 -17.52 19.52 13.55
N PHE A 71 -16.44 19.26 12.81
CA PHE A 71 -15.33 18.44 13.28
C PHE A 71 -14.50 19.09 14.40
N PHE A 72 -14.54 20.43 14.52
CA PHE A 72 -13.74 21.18 15.51
C PHE A 72 -14.56 21.69 16.68
N ILE A 73 -15.90 21.66 16.60
CA ILE A 73 -16.80 22.08 17.67
C ILE A 73 -17.22 20.81 18.42
N TRP A 74 -16.70 20.63 19.63
CA TRP A 74 -16.95 19.44 20.44
C TRP A 74 -17.94 19.81 21.53
N GLU A 75 -19.17 19.35 21.36
CA GLU A 75 -20.27 19.57 22.32
C GLU A 75 -20.53 18.28 23.11
N ASP A 76 -21.08 18.42 24.32
CA ASP A 76 -21.54 17.31 25.17
C ASP A 76 -20.56 16.15 25.39
N MET A 77 -19.24 16.44 25.47
CA MET A 77 -18.21 15.42 25.67
C MET A 77 -18.46 14.49 26.86
N GLY A 78 -19.23 14.92 27.87
CA GLY A 78 -19.57 14.10 29.04
C GLY A 78 -20.48 12.90 28.74
N GLU A 79 -21.27 12.95 27.67
CA GLU A 79 -22.22 11.90 27.27
C GLU A 79 -21.66 10.89 26.27
N TRP A 80 -20.43 11.12 25.81
CA TRP A 80 -19.83 10.24 24.80
C TRP A 80 -19.52 8.85 25.35
N GLN A 81 -19.81 7.83 24.56
CA GLN A 81 -19.59 6.43 24.94
C GLN A 81 -18.12 6.01 24.74
N TYR A 82 -17.22 6.60 25.51
CA TYR A 82 -15.78 6.35 25.43
C TYR A 82 -15.43 4.87 25.50
N ARG A 83 -16.11 4.08 26.33
CA ARG A 83 -15.87 2.64 26.47
C ARG A 83 -16.01 1.91 25.14
N GLN A 84 -17.03 2.25 24.34
CA GLN A 84 -17.22 1.63 23.02
C GLN A 84 -16.09 2.01 22.06
N ILE A 85 -15.65 3.27 22.07
CA ILE A 85 -14.57 3.76 21.23
C ILE A 85 -13.28 3.01 21.53
N TYR A 86 -12.88 2.90 22.81
CA TYR A 86 -11.65 2.19 23.18
C TYR A 86 -11.73 0.69 22.93
N ILE A 87 -12.89 0.06 23.12
CA ILE A 87 -13.10 -1.35 22.75
C ILE A 87 -12.98 -1.51 21.22
N GLY A 88 -13.57 -0.60 20.44
CA GLY A 88 -13.44 -0.61 18.97
C GLY A 88 -11.99 -0.47 18.50
N ILE A 89 -11.20 0.42 19.12
CA ILE A 89 -9.77 0.55 18.85
C ILE A 89 -9.04 -0.75 19.20
N ALA A 90 -9.27 -1.31 20.38
CA ALA A 90 -8.65 -2.57 20.81
C ALA A 90 -9.00 -3.73 19.85
N GLN A 91 -10.24 -3.81 19.39
CA GLN A 91 -10.66 -4.79 18.39
C GLN A 91 -9.93 -4.59 17.06
N THR A 92 -9.79 -3.35 16.59
CA THR A 92 -9.07 -3.05 15.35
C THR A 92 -7.61 -3.44 15.43
N LEU A 93 -6.94 -3.11 16.54
CA LEU A 93 -5.56 -3.51 16.80
C LEU A 93 -5.42 -5.04 16.92
N GLY A 94 -6.37 -5.68 17.60
CA GLY A 94 -6.43 -7.15 17.70
C GLY A 94 -6.61 -7.82 16.34
N MET A 95 -7.48 -7.29 15.48
CA MET A 95 -7.65 -7.77 14.10
C MET A 95 -6.37 -7.64 13.29
N ALA A 96 -5.74 -6.48 13.33
CA ALA A 96 -4.48 -6.24 12.62
C ALA A 96 -3.38 -7.19 13.11
N PHE A 97 -3.21 -7.31 14.42
CA PHE A 97 -2.19 -8.17 15.02
C PHE A 97 -2.43 -9.66 14.71
N LEU A 98 -3.62 -10.18 14.99
CA LEU A 98 -3.94 -11.60 14.75
C LEU A 98 -3.93 -11.93 13.26
N GLY A 99 -4.48 -11.04 12.41
CA GLY A 99 -4.48 -11.23 10.97
C GLY A 99 -3.06 -11.28 10.40
N THR A 100 -2.22 -10.31 10.73
CA THR A 100 -0.81 -10.31 10.28
C THR A 100 -0.01 -11.47 10.89
N LEU A 101 -0.25 -11.84 12.14
CA LEU A 101 0.41 -12.98 12.77
C LEU A 101 0.08 -14.28 12.04
N LEU A 102 -1.21 -14.55 11.77
CA LEU A 102 -1.65 -15.70 11.01
C LEU A 102 -1.09 -15.67 9.58
N GLY A 103 -1.17 -14.51 8.92
CA GLY A 103 -0.59 -14.31 7.59
C GLY A 103 0.92 -14.59 7.55
N THR A 104 1.66 -14.11 8.54
CA THR A 104 3.11 -14.35 8.71
C THR A 104 3.42 -15.82 8.90
N LEU A 105 2.68 -16.51 9.79
CA LEU A 105 2.88 -17.94 10.04
C LEU A 105 2.62 -18.76 8.79
N MET A 106 1.51 -18.50 8.09
CA MET A 106 1.21 -19.17 6.82
C MET A 106 2.25 -18.84 5.76
N ALA A 107 2.69 -17.58 5.69
CA ALA A 107 3.71 -17.14 4.74
C ALA A 107 5.07 -17.81 4.97
N LEU A 108 5.46 -18.07 6.20
CA LEU A 108 6.68 -18.83 6.50
C LEU A 108 6.65 -20.22 5.85
N PHE A 109 5.56 -20.96 6.03
CA PHE A 109 5.42 -22.30 5.43
C PHE A 109 5.37 -22.22 3.90
N ILE A 110 4.50 -21.39 3.36
CA ILE A 110 4.26 -21.32 1.90
C ILE A 110 5.48 -20.71 1.18
N GLY A 111 6.18 -19.76 1.81
CA GLY A 111 7.39 -19.14 1.27
C GLY A 111 8.50 -20.15 0.98
N PHE A 112 8.65 -21.18 1.83
CA PHE A 112 9.60 -22.28 1.56
C PHE A 112 9.26 -23.06 0.30
N PHE A 113 7.99 -23.29 -0.01
CA PHE A 113 7.55 -23.95 -1.24
C PHE A 113 7.65 -23.07 -2.47
N ALA A 114 7.63 -21.75 -2.30
CA ALA A 114 7.75 -20.79 -3.38
C ALA A 114 9.19 -20.46 -3.77
N ALA A 115 10.19 -20.66 -2.88
CA ALA A 115 11.59 -20.30 -3.11
C ALA A 115 12.32 -21.35 -3.95
N ARG A 116 13.17 -20.89 -4.88
CA ARG A 116 13.99 -21.76 -5.76
C ARG A 116 15.09 -22.49 -5.00
N THR A 117 15.54 -21.93 -3.90
CA THR A 117 16.63 -22.48 -3.09
C THR A 117 16.17 -23.67 -2.24
N THR A 118 14.89 -23.71 -1.86
CA THR A 118 14.33 -24.72 -0.96
C THR A 118 13.47 -25.75 -1.67
N MET A 119 12.78 -25.37 -2.77
CA MET A 119 11.89 -26.27 -3.53
C MET A 119 12.48 -26.64 -4.90
N PRO A 120 13.00 -27.87 -5.07
CA PRO A 120 13.61 -28.31 -6.32
C PRO A 120 12.59 -28.56 -7.44
N PHE A 121 11.33 -28.89 -7.10
CA PHE A 121 10.29 -29.22 -8.07
C PHE A 121 9.69 -27.95 -8.69
N VAL A 122 10.04 -27.70 -9.97
CA VAL A 122 9.65 -26.49 -10.72
C VAL A 122 8.13 -26.34 -10.82
N VAL A 123 7.42 -27.46 -11.08
CA VAL A 123 5.95 -27.45 -11.24
C VAL A 123 5.25 -27.01 -9.95
N VAL A 124 5.59 -27.63 -8.80
CA VAL A 124 5.02 -27.28 -7.49
C VAL A 124 5.28 -25.79 -7.18
N ARG A 125 6.52 -25.36 -7.37
CA ARG A 125 6.90 -23.96 -7.14
C ARG A 125 6.09 -22.99 -8.01
N GLN A 126 5.89 -23.31 -9.30
CA GLN A 126 5.11 -22.45 -10.18
C GLN A 126 3.64 -22.39 -9.79
N ILE A 127 3.04 -23.53 -9.43
CA ILE A 127 1.64 -23.58 -8.95
C ILE A 127 1.50 -22.69 -7.70
N VAL A 128 2.39 -22.89 -6.71
CA VAL A 128 2.34 -22.08 -5.47
C VAL A 128 2.47 -20.60 -5.80
N ARG A 129 3.42 -20.20 -6.64
CA ARG A 129 3.59 -18.80 -7.05
C ARG A 129 2.35 -18.22 -7.73
N ARG A 130 1.66 -19.00 -8.58
CA ARG A 130 0.41 -18.54 -9.23
C ARG A 130 -0.72 -18.36 -8.22
N ILE A 131 -0.85 -19.27 -7.26
CA ILE A 131 -1.83 -19.11 -6.16
C ILE A 131 -1.52 -17.84 -5.37
N LEU A 132 -0.26 -17.59 -5.02
CA LEU A 132 0.15 -16.38 -4.31
C LEU A 132 -0.09 -15.11 -5.13
N ASP A 133 0.13 -15.16 -6.45
CA ASP A 133 -0.15 -14.01 -7.34
C ASP A 133 -1.67 -13.69 -7.37
N ILE A 134 -2.54 -14.71 -7.29
CA ILE A 134 -3.99 -14.53 -7.21
C ILE A 134 -4.36 -13.91 -5.84
N LEU A 135 -3.85 -14.49 -4.74
CA LEU A 135 -4.19 -14.03 -3.39
C LEU A 135 -3.83 -12.54 -3.17
N ARG A 136 -2.66 -12.11 -3.64
CA ARG A 136 -2.22 -10.72 -3.52
C ARG A 136 -2.84 -9.77 -4.57
N GLY A 137 -3.35 -10.32 -5.69
CA GLY A 137 -4.00 -9.55 -6.74
C GLY A 137 -5.38 -9.04 -6.35
N VAL A 138 -5.96 -9.61 -5.30
CA VAL A 138 -7.26 -9.20 -4.75
C VAL A 138 -7.02 -8.27 -3.57
N ASP A 139 -7.64 -7.10 -3.60
CA ASP A 139 -7.53 -6.11 -2.53
C ASP A 139 -8.09 -6.66 -1.20
N GLN A 140 -7.50 -6.21 -0.09
CA GLN A 140 -7.86 -6.64 1.26
C GLN A 140 -9.33 -6.32 1.61
N LEU A 141 -9.89 -5.23 1.05
CA LEU A 141 -11.30 -4.89 1.22
C LEU A 141 -12.23 -5.92 0.56
N VAL A 142 -11.85 -6.42 -0.61
CA VAL A 142 -12.64 -7.45 -1.31
C VAL A 142 -12.65 -8.74 -0.50
N TRP A 143 -11.51 -9.16 0.06
CA TRP A 143 -11.44 -10.28 1.00
C TRP A 143 -12.32 -10.03 2.22
N GLY A 144 -12.31 -8.80 2.76
CA GLY A 144 -13.19 -8.40 3.87
C GLY A 144 -14.66 -8.62 3.56
N LEU A 145 -15.13 -8.16 2.41
CA LEU A 145 -16.52 -8.36 1.97
C LEU A 145 -16.88 -9.86 1.81
N VAL A 146 -15.96 -10.65 1.23
CA VAL A 146 -16.15 -12.09 1.08
C VAL A 146 -16.29 -12.77 2.44
N PHE A 147 -15.39 -12.46 3.39
CA PHE A 147 -15.44 -13.08 4.71
C PHE A 147 -16.60 -12.56 5.57
N VAL A 148 -16.98 -11.30 5.46
CA VAL A 148 -18.19 -10.78 6.13
C VAL A 148 -19.44 -11.55 5.66
N ARG A 149 -19.50 -11.91 4.39
CA ARG A 149 -20.61 -12.75 3.86
C ARG A 149 -20.51 -14.20 4.28
N ALA A 150 -19.32 -14.74 4.47
CA ALA A 150 -19.09 -16.15 4.80
C ALA A 150 -19.24 -16.45 6.30
N VAL A 151 -18.65 -15.61 7.17
CA VAL A 151 -18.60 -15.85 8.63
C VAL A 151 -19.48 -14.89 9.44
N GLY A 152 -20.10 -13.89 8.76
CA GLY A 152 -20.91 -12.87 9.40
C GLY A 152 -20.12 -11.59 9.71
N LEU A 153 -20.89 -10.56 10.17
CA LEU A 153 -20.32 -9.30 10.63
C LEU A 153 -19.49 -9.51 11.90
N GLY A 154 -18.31 -8.90 11.96
CA GLY A 154 -17.50 -8.93 13.17
C GLY A 154 -15.99 -9.07 12.93
N PRO A 155 -15.19 -8.97 14.01
CA PRO A 155 -13.72 -8.94 13.93
C PRO A 155 -13.09 -10.17 13.28
N LEU A 156 -13.73 -11.34 13.33
CA LEU A 156 -13.20 -12.55 12.72
C LEU A 156 -13.07 -12.42 11.20
N ALA A 157 -14.06 -11.80 10.54
CA ALA A 157 -13.99 -11.55 9.10
C ALA A 157 -12.79 -10.66 8.74
N GLY A 158 -12.50 -9.63 9.55
CA GLY A 158 -11.34 -8.77 9.38
C GLY A 158 -10.01 -9.51 9.57
N VAL A 159 -9.90 -10.35 10.61
CA VAL A 159 -8.71 -11.19 10.83
C VAL A 159 -8.43 -12.09 9.63
N LEU A 160 -9.46 -12.77 9.10
CA LEU A 160 -9.31 -13.66 7.94
C LEU A 160 -8.92 -12.90 6.67
N ALA A 161 -9.53 -11.73 6.44
CA ALA A 161 -9.21 -10.90 5.28
C ALA A 161 -7.74 -10.44 5.28
N ILE A 162 -7.27 -9.97 6.44
CA ILE A 162 -5.88 -9.57 6.63
C ILE A 162 -4.96 -10.79 6.45
N ALA A 163 -5.27 -11.90 7.12
CA ALA A 163 -4.44 -13.10 7.06
C ALA A 163 -4.25 -13.63 5.63
N VAL A 164 -5.32 -13.69 4.83
CA VAL A 164 -5.24 -14.18 3.44
C VAL A 164 -4.44 -13.22 2.56
N SER A 165 -4.72 -11.92 2.65
CA SER A 165 -4.03 -10.90 1.87
C SER A 165 -2.53 -10.84 2.21
N ASP A 166 -2.20 -10.81 3.51
CA ASP A 166 -0.82 -10.78 3.99
C ASP A 166 -0.07 -12.07 3.63
N THR A 167 -0.73 -13.24 3.71
CA THR A 167 -0.14 -14.51 3.29
C THR A 167 0.33 -14.45 1.84
N GLY A 168 -0.50 -13.92 0.93
CA GLY A 168 -0.15 -13.82 -0.48
C GLY A 168 1.12 -13.00 -0.71
N THR A 169 1.22 -11.86 -0.06
CA THR A 169 2.34 -10.92 -0.27
C THR A 169 3.58 -11.31 0.52
N LEU A 170 3.44 -11.66 1.81
CA LEU A 170 4.57 -12.06 2.65
C LEU A 170 5.24 -13.34 2.17
N SER A 171 4.47 -14.35 1.69
CA SER A 171 5.06 -15.58 1.15
C SER A 171 5.99 -15.30 -0.01
N LYS A 172 5.63 -14.36 -0.87
CA LYS A 172 6.47 -13.97 -1.99
C LYS A 172 7.73 -13.24 -1.52
N LEU A 173 7.59 -12.26 -0.62
CA LEU A 173 8.72 -11.53 -0.03
C LEU A 173 9.69 -12.48 0.70
N TYR A 174 9.16 -13.45 1.43
CA TYR A 174 9.97 -14.46 2.12
C TYR A 174 10.69 -15.39 1.15
N SER A 175 10.01 -15.80 0.06
CA SER A 175 10.67 -16.60 -0.97
C SER A 175 11.81 -15.84 -1.66
N GLU A 176 11.63 -14.56 -1.92
CA GLU A 176 12.66 -13.68 -2.48
C GLU A 176 13.83 -13.48 -1.51
N ALA A 177 13.55 -13.30 -0.23
CA ALA A 177 14.60 -13.21 0.79
C ALA A 177 15.43 -14.50 0.90
N LEU A 178 14.77 -15.68 0.81
CA LEU A 178 15.46 -16.99 0.78
C LEU A 178 16.31 -17.18 -0.49
N GLU A 179 15.92 -16.59 -1.62
CA GLU A 179 16.65 -16.66 -2.88
C GLU A 179 17.88 -15.73 -2.90
N ASN A 180 17.83 -14.62 -2.16
CA ASN A 180 18.86 -13.58 -2.09
C ASN A 180 19.90 -13.77 -0.98
N VAL A 181 19.89 -14.92 -0.31
CA VAL A 181 20.87 -15.25 0.74
C VAL A 181 22.29 -15.32 0.15
N ASP A 182 23.28 -14.82 0.89
CA ASP A 182 24.69 -14.92 0.51
C ASP A 182 25.15 -16.39 0.53
N ARG A 183 25.40 -16.92 -0.66
CA ARG A 183 25.80 -18.31 -0.87
C ARG A 183 27.14 -18.63 -0.24
N LYS A 184 28.07 -17.67 -0.13
CA LYS A 184 29.39 -17.89 0.45
C LYS A 184 29.29 -18.34 1.91
N GLN A 185 28.40 -17.72 2.68
CA GLN A 185 28.16 -18.11 4.08
C GLN A 185 27.56 -19.52 4.18
N VAL A 186 26.61 -19.84 3.29
CA VAL A 186 26.00 -21.17 3.23
C VAL A 186 27.01 -22.25 2.79
N GLU A 187 27.86 -21.95 1.81
CA GLU A 187 28.93 -22.85 1.36
C GLU A 187 30.00 -23.05 2.43
N GLY A 188 30.35 -21.98 3.19
CA GLY A 188 31.27 -22.09 4.32
C GLY A 188 30.78 -23.08 5.39
N ILE A 189 29.47 -23.08 5.69
CA ILE A 189 28.88 -24.05 6.62
C ILE A 189 28.81 -25.45 6.00
N ARG A 190 28.52 -25.53 4.70
CA ARG A 190 28.51 -26.82 3.98
C ARG A 190 29.89 -27.50 3.96
N SER A 191 30.98 -26.73 3.83
CA SER A 191 32.35 -27.24 3.80
C SER A 191 32.79 -27.89 5.13
N THR A 192 32.11 -27.58 6.24
CA THR A 192 32.33 -28.25 7.53
C THR A 192 31.69 -29.63 7.62
N GLY A 193 31.06 -30.14 6.56
CA GLY A 193 30.33 -31.41 6.57
C GLY A 193 28.96 -31.34 7.25
N ALA A 194 28.42 -30.14 7.47
CA ALA A 194 27.11 -29.95 8.12
C ALA A 194 25.97 -30.57 7.31
N GLY A 195 25.08 -31.30 7.98
CA GLY A 195 23.85 -31.80 7.36
C GLY A 195 22.83 -30.70 7.01
N PRO A 196 21.81 -31.01 6.19
CA PRO A 196 20.86 -30.01 5.66
C PRO A 196 20.19 -29.15 6.73
N LEU A 197 19.82 -29.73 7.86
CA LEU A 197 19.19 -29.02 8.98
C LEU A 197 20.13 -27.99 9.64
N LYS A 198 21.42 -28.35 9.77
CA LYS A 198 22.45 -27.43 10.31
C LYS A 198 22.72 -26.29 9.34
N ILE A 199 22.75 -26.58 8.02
CA ILE A 199 22.89 -25.56 6.98
C ILE A 199 21.70 -24.60 7.01
N ALA A 200 20.48 -25.11 7.14
CA ALA A 200 19.27 -24.26 7.27
C ALA A 200 19.35 -23.36 8.51
N ARG A 201 19.73 -23.92 9.66
CA ARG A 201 19.79 -23.20 10.94
C ARG A 201 20.91 -22.15 11.02
N TYR A 202 22.08 -22.45 10.50
CA TYR A 202 23.26 -21.58 10.65
C TYR A 202 23.61 -20.81 9.38
N GLY A 203 23.21 -21.28 8.20
CA GLY A 203 23.48 -20.63 6.92
C GLY A 203 22.33 -19.72 6.45
N TYR A 204 21.11 -20.20 6.47
CA TYR A 204 19.98 -19.45 5.97
C TYR A 204 19.28 -18.61 7.05
N LEU A 205 18.91 -19.23 8.17
CA LEU A 205 18.04 -18.61 9.17
C LEU A 205 18.61 -17.28 9.74
N PRO A 206 19.90 -17.14 10.09
CA PRO A 206 20.42 -15.87 10.60
C PRO A 206 20.31 -14.72 9.60
N GLN A 207 20.40 -15.00 8.30
CA GLN A 207 20.33 -14.00 7.26
C GLN A 207 18.87 -13.57 6.96
N VAL A 208 17.93 -14.52 6.95
CA VAL A 208 16.54 -14.26 6.55
C VAL A 208 15.65 -13.82 7.71
N LEU A 209 15.94 -14.24 8.94
CA LEU A 209 15.10 -13.96 10.10
C LEU A 209 14.92 -12.46 10.39
N PRO A 210 15.95 -11.60 10.34
CA PRO A 210 15.80 -10.16 10.51
C PRO A 210 14.89 -9.56 9.40
N ILE A 211 15.01 -10.06 8.16
CA ILE A 211 14.20 -9.64 7.03
C ILE A 211 12.74 -10.04 7.25
N PHE A 212 12.49 -11.29 7.66
CA PHE A 212 11.14 -11.78 7.93
C PHE A 212 10.44 -10.99 9.02
N ILE A 213 11.12 -10.74 10.14
CA ILE A 213 10.57 -9.95 11.25
C ILE A 213 10.32 -8.51 10.79
N SER A 214 11.25 -7.91 10.05
CA SER A 214 11.10 -6.55 9.54
C SER A 214 9.89 -6.42 8.60
N GLN A 215 9.69 -7.37 7.70
CA GLN A 215 8.55 -7.42 6.80
C GLN A 215 7.24 -7.63 7.57
N SER A 216 7.21 -8.56 8.52
CA SER A 216 6.02 -8.80 9.36
C SER A 216 5.61 -7.56 10.14
N LEU A 217 6.56 -6.83 10.72
CA LEU A 217 6.30 -5.56 11.42
C LEU A 217 5.76 -4.48 10.48
N TYR A 218 6.30 -4.40 9.26
CA TYR A 218 5.79 -3.49 8.24
C TYR A 218 4.35 -3.81 7.86
N PHE A 219 4.04 -5.10 7.69
CA PHE A 219 2.68 -5.54 7.38
C PHE A 219 1.73 -5.31 8.54
N PHE A 220 2.14 -5.53 9.78
CA PHE A 220 1.34 -5.19 10.96
C PHE A 220 0.99 -3.69 11.01
N GLU A 221 1.97 -2.80 10.77
CA GLU A 221 1.76 -1.36 10.65
C GLU A 221 0.75 -1.03 9.55
N SER A 222 0.90 -1.59 8.35
CA SER A 222 -0.01 -1.40 7.23
C SER A 222 -1.41 -1.95 7.51
N SER A 223 -1.49 -3.15 8.09
CA SER A 223 -2.75 -3.82 8.41
C SER A 223 -3.54 -3.12 9.51
N THR A 224 -2.88 -2.33 10.39
CA THR A 224 -3.58 -1.50 11.36
C THR A 224 -4.43 -0.42 10.68
N ARG A 225 -3.91 0.20 9.62
CA ARG A 225 -4.66 1.18 8.81
C ARG A 225 -5.78 0.49 8.03
N SER A 226 -5.47 -0.61 7.39
CA SER A 226 -6.46 -1.39 6.62
C SER A 226 -7.57 -1.94 7.48
N ALA A 227 -7.29 -2.39 8.72
CA ALA A 227 -8.30 -2.88 9.67
C ALA A 227 -9.35 -1.80 10.02
N THR A 228 -8.94 -0.52 10.10
CA THR A 228 -9.88 0.58 10.28
C THR A 228 -10.85 0.68 9.11
N ILE A 229 -10.35 0.57 7.87
CA ILE A 229 -11.17 0.62 6.65
C ILE A 229 -12.05 -0.64 6.54
N LEU A 230 -11.53 -1.82 6.87
CA LEU A 230 -12.30 -3.07 6.92
C LEU A 230 -13.50 -2.97 7.84
N GLY A 231 -13.37 -2.23 8.95
CA GLY A 231 -14.48 -1.95 9.86
C GLY A 231 -15.66 -1.22 9.20
N LEU A 232 -15.40 -0.35 8.22
CA LEU A 232 -16.45 0.37 7.47
C LEU A 232 -17.32 -0.58 6.62
N VAL A 233 -16.78 -1.72 6.21
CA VAL A 233 -17.52 -2.74 5.43
C VAL A 233 -18.11 -3.86 6.30
N GLY A 234 -18.07 -3.69 7.64
CA GLY A 234 -18.72 -4.61 8.58
C GLY A 234 -17.81 -5.64 9.23
N ALA A 235 -16.50 -5.55 9.05
CA ALA A 235 -15.53 -6.40 9.74
C ALA A 235 -15.33 -6.05 11.23
N GLY A 236 -16.19 -5.20 11.80
CA GLY A 236 -16.12 -4.81 13.22
C GLY A 236 -15.05 -3.76 13.52
N GLY A 237 -14.73 -3.59 14.81
CA GLY A 237 -13.72 -2.64 15.25
C GLY A 237 -14.15 -1.18 15.15
N ILE A 238 -13.17 -0.28 15.17
CA ILE A 238 -13.41 1.17 15.23
C ILE A 238 -14.08 1.73 13.96
N GLY A 239 -13.83 1.11 12.79
CA GLY A 239 -14.44 1.54 11.53
C GLY A 239 -15.96 1.42 11.53
N MET A 240 -16.52 0.40 12.20
CA MET A 240 -17.96 0.26 12.35
C MET A 240 -18.55 1.41 13.19
N ILE A 241 -17.86 1.79 14.26
CA ILE A 241 -18.26 2.92 15.11
C ILE A 241 -18.20 4.24 14.31
N ILE A 242 -17.18 4.44 13.50
CA ILE A 242 -17.06 5.63 12.64
C ILE A 242 -18.28 5.75 11.73
N ILE A 243 -18.68 4.66 11.04
CA ILE A 243 -19.80 4.72 10.09
C ILE A 243 -21.16 4.90 10.81
N GLU A 244 -21.33 4.31 11.99
CA GLU A 244 -22.53 4.51 12.83
C GLU A 244 -22.68 5.97 13.25
N ARG A 245 -21.60 6.59 13.76
CA ARG A 245 -21.59 8.00 14.18
C ARG A 245 -21.76 8.93 12.99
N PHE A 246 -21.11 8.62 11.87
CA PHE A 246 -21.27 9.39 10.64
C PHE A 246 -22.72 9.39 10.12
N ARG A 247 -23.40 8.24 10.15
CA ARG A 247 -24.82 8.11 9.78
C ARG A 247 -25.75 8.82 10.76
N ALA A 248 -25.35 8.92 12.02
CA ALA A 248 -26.10 9.66 13.04
C ALA A 248 -25.84 11.17 13.00
N ASN A 249 -25.02 11.68 12.06
CA ASN A 249 -24.57 13.08 11.95
C ASN A 249 -23.82 13.61 13.19
N LEU A 250 -23.17 12.71 13.96
CA LEU A 250 -22.36 13.06 15.13
C LEU A 250 -20.91 13.30 14.70
N PHE A 251 -20.67 14.39 13.96
CA PHE A 251 -19.38 14.66 13.30
C PHE A 251 -18.27 15.00 14.30
N ASP A 252 -18.60 15.59 15.44
CA ASP A 252 -17.73 15.84 16.59
C ASP A 252 -17.14 14.53 17.14
N GLN A 253 -17.99 13.51 17.34
CA GLN A 253 -17.57 12.19 17.79
C GLN A 253 -16.75 11.45 16.73
N VAL A 254 -17.10 11.59 15.45
CA VAL A 254 -16.29 11.04 14.34
C VAL A 254 -14.89 11.65 14.35
N ALA A 255 -14.78 12.97 14.51
CA ALA A 255 -13.49 13.66 14.59
C ALA A 255 -12.64 13.15 15.76
N PHE A 256 -13.24 12.99 16.93
CA PHE A 256 -12.56 12.44 18.11
C PHE A 256 -12.07 11.01 17.88
N VAL A 257 -12.93 10.15 17.30
CA VAL A 257 -12.56 8.77 16.98
C VAL A 257 -11.40 8.72 15.98
N VAL A 258 -11.47 9.51 14.90
CA VAL A 258 -10.41 9.60 13.88
C VAL A 258 -9.10 10.08 14.51
N LEU A 259 -9.13 11.08 15.37
CA LEU A 259 -7.95 11.57 16.07
C LEU A 259 -7.31 10.48 16.95
N ASN A 260 -8.11 9.74 17.71
CA ASN A 260 -7.60 8.62 18.53
C ASN A 260 -6.99 7.51 17.64
N VAL A 261 -7.61 7.17 16.50
CA VAL A 261 -7.05 6.21 15.54
C VAL A 261 -5.71 6.70 15.00
N LEU A 262 -5.59 7.98 14.64
CA LEU A 262 -4.33 8.56 14.15
C LEU A 262 -3.24 8.49 15.22
N VAL A 263 -3.57 8.79 16.50
CA VAL A 263 -2.62 8.66 17.61
C VAL A 263 -2.16 7.19 17.77
N CYS A 264 -3.09 6.23 17.71
CA CYS A 264 -2.75 4.81 17.79
C CYS A 264 -1.84 4.38 16.63
N ILE A 265 -2.15 4.77 15.39
CA ILE A 265 -1.32 4.49 14.22
C ILE A 265 0.08 5.09 14.42
N PHE A 266 0.17 6.35 14.83
CA PHE A 266 1.45 7.02 15.07
C PHE A 266 2.31 6.27 16.11
N VAL A 267 1.70 5.82 17.21
CA VAL A 267 2.40 5.05 18.26
C VAL A 267 2.92 3.72 17.70
N ILE A 268 2.09 3.00 16.92
CA ILE A 268 2.49 1.73 16.30
C ILE A 268 3.62 1.94 15.29
N ASP A 269 3.52 2.95 14.44
CA ASP A 269 4.53 3.30 13.44
C ASP A 269 5.88 3.64 14.14
N TRP A 270 5.83 4.42 15.20
CA TRP A 270 7.01 4.77 15.97
C TRP A 270 7.66 3.54 16.63
N LEU A 271 6.82 2.68 17.25
CA LEU A 271 7.29 1.46 17.91
C LEU A 271 7.91 0.47 16.89
N SER A 272 7.22 0.25 15.77
CA SER A 272 7.66 -0.62 14.68
C SER A 272 8.99 -0.14 14.07
N LYS A 273 9.14 1.17 13.86
CA LYS A 273 10.41 1.77 13.38
C LYS A 273 11.54 1.54 14.38
N LYS A 274 11.30 1.71 15.67
CA LYS A 274 12.31 1.51 16.72
C LYS A 274 12.76 0.07 16.82
N ILE A 275 11.83 -0.89 16.68
CA ILE A 275 12.15 -2.33 16.69
C ILE A 275 12.95 -2.69 15.43
N ARG A 276 12.51 -2.26 14.24
CA ARG A 276 13.24 -2.51 12.98
C ARG A 276 14.66 -1.94 12.99
N ALA A 277 14.84 -0.72 13.50
CA ALA A 277 16.15 -0.09 13.58
C ALA A 277 17.14 -0.90 14.44
N ARG A 278 16.67 -1.52 15.53
CA ARG A 278 17.51 -2.40 16.36
C ARG A 278 17.86 -3.70 15.65
N LEU A 279 16.89 -4.32 14.97
CA LEU A 279 17.09 -5.59 14.27
C LEU A 279 18.04 -5.46 13.07
N ILE A 280 17.96 -4.36 12.31
CA ILE A 280 18.81 -4.11 11.15
C ILE A 280 20.19 -3.60 11.57
N GLY A 281 20.27 -2.78 12.64
CA GLY A 281 21.53 -2.24 13.15
C GLY A 281 22.47 -3.31 13.74
N GLU A 282 21.96 -4.41 14.25
CA GLU A 282 22.76 -5.55 14.75
C GLU A 282 23.33 -6.43 13.63
N THR A 283 22.83 -6.31 12.40
CA THR A 283 23.31 -7.11 11.24
C THR A 283 24.35 -6.39 10.39
N SER A 284 24.68 -5.13 10.69
CA SER A 284 25.66 -4.32 9.95
C SER A 284 27.08 -4.29 10.56
N HIS A 285 27.40 -5.21 11.47
CA HIS A 285 28.75 -5.39 12.04
C HIS A 285 29.39 -6.68 11.59
#